data_7ebd1667d965efb08268a438a2d7affa
#
_entry.id   7ebd1667d965efb08268a438a2d7affa
#
_cell.length_a   1.000
_cell.length_b   1.000
_cell.length_c   1.000
_cell.angle_alpha   90.00
_cell.angle_beta   90.00
_cell.angle_gamma   90.00
#
_symmetry.space_group_name_H-M   'P 1'
#
loop_
_entity.id
_entity.type
_entity.pdbx_description
1 polymer ?
#
loop_
_entity_poly.entity_id
_entity_poly.type
_entity_poly.pdbx_seq_one_letter_code
_entity_poly.pdbx_strand_id
1 'polypeptide(L)'
;MRKSAASIVVTPGQAFCPQYHDTRTKQRGNPMSKKKVVVSLGHDALGYTTTEQWDAVKITARALADLVEEDYQLTITHSNGPQVSMIHKAMTELRRVYIDYTPAPMCVCSAMSQGYVGYDIQNSLRAELLSRGISKPVSTILTQVTVDPYDEAFYEPTKVIGRYMSKEDAEIEIKKGNYVKEYPGKGFRRVVAAPKPIDIVEIEAIRTLAEADQVVIACGGGGIPVIEQQHALKGASAVIEKDAIAGKLAVDLNCDELIILTAVDCVYKDFGSLRQAPIASMNLQEAKQYISEGQFEAGTMLPKIEAAVDYLEKVPRGSVLITSMKYIKDAVKGKAGTLIIP
;
A
#
# COMPACT_ATOMS: atom_id res chain seq x y z
N MET A 1 -39.84 4.03 33.73
CA MET A 1 -38.43 3.88 34.13
C MET A 1 -37.70 3.08 33.08
N ARG A 2 -37.03 3.73 32.11
CA ARG A 2 -36.20 3.08 31.10
C ARG A 2 -34.73 3.29 31.54
N LYS A 3 -34.05 2.19 31.84
CA LYS A 3 -32.60 2.22 32.13
C LYS A 3 -31.83 2.41 30.82
N SER A 4 -31.13 3.50 30.72
CA SER A 4 -30.15 3.81 29.67
C SER A 4 -28.98 2.86 29.81
N ALA A 5 -28.67 2.10 28.77
CA ALA A 5 -27.44 1.35 28.65
C ALA A 5 -26.35 2.33 28.24
N ALA A 6 -25.43 2.61 29.14
CA ALA A 6 -24.22 3.36 28.87
C ALA A 6 -23.29 2.50 28.02
N SER A 7 -23.03 2.93 26.79
CA SER A 7 -21.98 2.38 25.94
C SER A 7 -20.63 2.69 26.58
N ILE A 8 -19.90 1.69 27.02
CA ILE A 8 -18.52 1.82 27.47
C ILE A 8 -17.68 2.06 26.21
N VAL A 9 -17.27 3.32 25.99
CA VAL A 9 -16.22 3.66 25.05
C VAL A 9 -14.92 3.22 25.69
N VAL A 10 -14.40 2.07 25.30
CA VAL A 10 -13.05 1.64 25.63
C VAL A 10 -12.08 2.52 24.82
N THR A 11 -11.52 3.53 25.42
CA THR A 11 -10.33 4.21 24.91
C THR A 11 -9.20 3.19 24.87
N PRO A 12 -8.56 2.91 23.70
CA PRO A 12 -7.39 2.06 23.67
C PRO A 12 -6.29 2.73 24.50
N GLY A 13 -5.92 2.12 25.62
CA GLY A 13 -4.70 2.50 26.35
C GLY A 13 -3.54 2.42 25.36
N GLN A 14 -2.66 3.42 25.37
CA GLN A 14 -1.44 3.43 24.55
C GLN A 14 -0.60 2.20 24.91
N ALA A 15 -0.80 1.11 24.17
CA ALA A 15 0.08 -0.04 24.24
C ALA A 15 1.42 0.41 23.65
N PHE A 16 2.41 0.58 24.51
CA PHE A 16 3.78 0.93 24.12
C PHE A 16 4.29 -0.22 23.25
N CYS A 17 4.63 0.05 21.99
CA CYS A 17 5.19 -0.97 21.12
C CYS A 17 6.57 -1.39 21.68
N PRO A 18 6.81 -2.68 21.94
CA PRO A 18 8.06 -3.14 22.51
C PRO A 18 9.24 -2.88 21.55
N GLN A 19 10.41 -2.59 22.13
CA GLN A 19 11.65 -2.43 21.36
C GLN A 19 12.15 -3.79 20.88
N TYR A 20 12.75 -3.82 19.69
CA TYR A 20 13.45 -4.98 19.17
C TYR A 20 14.94 -4.67 18.94
N HIS A 21 15.79 -5.68 19.06
CA HIS A 21 17.21 -5.56 18.73
C HIS A 21 17.48 -6.26 17.39
N ASP A 22 17.76 -5.47 16.35
CA ASP A 22 18.26 -6.02 15.09
C ASP A 22 19.75 -6.35 15.27
N THR A 23 20.05 -7.62 15.47
CA THR A 23 21.42 -8.12 15.65
C THR A 23 22.24 -8.07 14.35
N ARG A 24 21.61 -7.85 13.19
CA ARG A 24 22.27 -7.82 11.87
C ARG A 24 22.95 -6.48 11.56
N THR A 25 22.69 -5.44 12.32
CA THR A 25 23.36 -4.13 12.18
C THR A 25 24.90 -4.22 12.28
N LYS A 26 25.43 -5.36 12.74
CA LYS A 26 26.90 -5.61 12.80
C LYS A 26 27.50 -6.25 11.54
N GLN A 27 26.68 -6.71 10.58
CA GLN A 27 27.15 -7.23 9.29
C GLN A 27 26.89 -6.24 8.16
N ARG A 28 27.33 -4.97 8.33
CA ARG A 28 27.32 -4.03 7.22
C ARG A 28 28.32 -4.55 6.19
N GLY A 29 27.80 -5.07 5.08
CA GLY A 29 28.56 -5.18 3.84
C GLY A 29 29.07 -3.79 3.45
N ASN A 30 30.14 -3.75 2.74
CA ASN A 30 30.90 -2.61 2.26
C ASN A 30 30.39 -1.21 2.73
N PRO A 31 31.17 -0.45 3.51
CA PRO A 31 30.72 0.81 4.16
C PRO A 31 30.31 1.93 3.18
N MET A 32 30.24 1.68 1.87
CA MET A 32 29.91 2.65 0.84
C MET A 32 28.56 2.41 0.13
N SER A 33 27.76 1.38 0.45
CA SER A 33 26.46 1.17 -0.19
C SER A 33 25.32 1.56 0.74
N LYS A 34 24.43 2.45 0.25
CA LYS A 34 23.19 2.81 0.93
C LYS A 34 22.27 1.60 1.07
N LYS A 35 21.51 1.54 2.15
CA LYS A 35 20.50 0.51 2.36
C LYS A 35 19.33 0.74 1.40
N LYS A 36 19.09 -0.21 0.48
CA LYS A 36 17.97 -0.15 -0.47
C LYS A 36 16.66 -0.53 0.20
N VAL A 37 15.64 0.32 0.07
CA VAL A 37 14.35 0.07 0.71
C VAL A 37 13.17 0.40 -0.21
N VAL A 38 12.15 -0.47 -0.19
CA VAL A 38 10.82 -0.13 -0.69
C VAL A 38 9.96 0.31 0.48
N VAL A 39 9.34 1.49 0.35
CA VAL A 39 8.39 2.03 1.34
C VAL A 39 6.98 1.95 0.76
N SER A 40 6.10 1.18 1.40
CA SER A 40 4.69 1.01 1.04
C SER A 40 3.82 1.95 1.89
N LEU A 41 3.23 2.99 1.26
CA LEU A 41 2.38 3.97 1.93
C LEU A 41 0.92 3.51 1.95
N GLY A 42 0.34 3.40 3.15
CA GLY A 42 -1.09 3.11 3.37
C GLY A 42 -2.02 4.31 3.06
N HIS A 43 -3.31 4.13 3.27
CA HIS A 43 -4.31 5.19 3.07
C HIS A 43 -4.09 6.38 4.00
N ASP A 44 -3.68 6.12 5.24
CA ASP A 44 -3.46 7.16 6.25
C ASP A 44 -2.32 8.12 5.88
N ALA A 45 -1.42 7.68 5.00
CA ALA A 45 -0.37 8.52 4.45
C ALA A 45 -0.88 9.58 3.45
N LEU A 46 -2.11 9.44 2.95
CA LEU A 46 -2.62 10.20 1.82
C LEU A 46 -3.98 10.87 2.07
N GLY A 47 -4.73 10.48 3.14
CA GLY A 47 -6.08 10.98 3.36
C GLY A 47 -7.12 10.48 2.33
N TYR A 48 -8.36 10.88 2.52
CA TYR A 48 -9.51 10.44 1.72
C TYR A 48 -10.07 11.51 0.77
N THR A 49 -9.84 12.78 1.09
CA THR A 49 -10.26 13.93 0.29
C THR A 49 -9.04 14.70 -0.21
N THR A 50 -9.20 15.56 -1.19
CA THR A 50 -8.12 16.40 -1.70
C THR A 50 -7.50 17.29 -0.63
N THR A 51 -8.31 17.88 0.24
CA THR A 51 -7.83 18.71 1.35
C THR A 51 -7.03 17.91 2.38
N GLU A 52 -7.56 16.74 2.78
CA GLU A 52 -6.84 15.83 3.67
C GLU A 52 -5.53 15.34 3.05
N GLN A 53 -5.51 15.08 1.74
CA GLN A 53 -4.31 14.65 1.03
C GLN A 53 -3.22 15.71 1.08
N TRP A 54 -3.53 16.98 0.88
CA TRP A 54 -2.55 18.07 0.95
C TRP A 54 -1.84 18.17 2.32
N ASP A 55 -2.56 17.90 3.38
CA ASP A 55 -1.96 17.90 4.73
C ASP A 55 -1.25 16.59 5.04
N ALA A 56 -1.83 15.44 4.66
CA ALA A 56 -1.24 14.13 4.86
C ALA A 56 0.10 13.97 4.12
N VAL A 57 0.19 14.41 2.85
CA VAL A 57 1.44 14.27 2.08
C VAL A 57 2.59 15.11 2.65
N LYS A 58 2.32 16.21 3.34
CA LYS A 58 3.37 16.98 4.04
C LYS A 58 3.94 16.20 5.23
N ILE A 59 3.07 15.52 5.98
CA ILE A 59 3.49 14.63 7.09
C ILE A 59 4.28 13.45 6.53
N THR A 60 3.77 12.84 5.46
CA THR A 60 4.43 11.75 4.74
C THR A 60 5.81 12.16 4.22
N ALA A 61 5.92 13.35 3.62
CA ALA A 61 7.18 13.88 3.12
C ALA A 61 8.24 14.03 4.21
N ARG A 62 7.87 14.49 5.40
CA ARG A 62 8.78 14.58 6.55
C ARG A 62 9.29 13.22 6.98
N ALA A 63 8.40 12.24 7.09
CA ALA A 63 8.75 10.87 7.46
C ALA A 63 9.68 10.20 6.42
N LEU A 64 9.42 10.42 5.13
CA LEU A 64 10.27 9.92 4.05
C LEU A 64 11.63 10.65 4.02
N ALA A 65 11.66 11.96 4.28
CA ALA A 65 12.89 12.72 4.36
C ALA A 65 13.76 12.27 5.54
N ASP A 66 13.16 11.86 6.67
CA ASP A 66 13.90 11.25 7.78
C ASP A 66 14.66 9.98 7.34
N LEU A 67 14.06 9.15 6.47
CA LEU A 67 14.74 7.98 5.91
C LEU A 67 15.89 8.38 4.97
N VAL A 68 15.71 9.42 4.18
CA VAL A 68 16.78 9.93 3.30
C VAL A 68 17.98 10.44 4.13
N GLU A 69 17.73 11.13 5.25
CA GLU A 69 18.77 11.57 6.18
C GLU A 69 19.51 10.41 6.87
N GLU A 70 18.81 9.30 7.13
CA GLU A 70 19.42 8.07 7.67
C GLU A 70 20.12 7.21 6.57
N ASP A 71 20.37 7.83 5.40
CA ASP A 71 21.12 7.27 4.26
C ASP A 71 20.46 6.05 3.59
N TYR A 72 19.11 6.02 3.55
CA TYR A 72 18.37 5.03 2.79
C TYR A 72 18.23 5.43 1.31
N GLN A 73 18.31 4.45 0.42
CA GLN A 73 17.92 4.58 -0.98
C GLN A 73 16.46 4.18 -1.14
N LEU A 74 15.59 5.18 -1.38
CA LEU A 74 14.14 4.98 -1.33
C LEU A 74 13.53 4.68 -2.70
N THR A 75 12.74 3.60 -2.77
CA THR A 75 11.68 3.43 -3.76
C THR A 75 10.33 3.40 -3.03
N ILE A 76 9.35 4.18 -3.48
CA ILE A 76 8.09 4.41 -2.78
C ILE A 76 6.95 3.88 -3.63
N THR A 77 6.06 3.09 -3.02
CA THR A 77 4.75 2.79 -3.58
C THR A 77 3.66 3.32 -2.65
N HIS A 78 2.48 3.61 -3.18
CA HIS A 78 1.40 4.24 -2.41
C HIS A 78 0.03 3.62 -2.72
N SER A 79 -0.91 3.74 -1.80
CA SER A 79 -2.31 3.42 -2.09
C SER A 79 -2.96 4.53 -2.94
N ASN A 80 -4.09 4.19 -3.58
CA ASN A 80 -4.88 5.13 -4.40
C ASN A 80 -6.39 4.91 -4.30
N GLY A 81 -6.86 4.03 -3.41
CA GLY A 81 -8.24 3.58 -3.39
C GLY A 81 -9.29 4.71 -3.40
N PRO A 82 -9.22 5.73 -2.53
CA PRO A 82 -10.11 6.88 -2.58
C PRO A 82 -9.99 7.66 -3.90
N GLN A 83 -8.78 7.91 -4.36
CA GLN A 83 -8.47 8.74 -5.54
C GLN A 83 -8.94 8.06 -6.85
N VAL A 84 -8.65 6.78 -7.04
CA VAL A 84 -9.11 6.05 -8.23
C VAL A 84 -10.63 5.95 -8.26
N SER A 85 -11.26 5.77 -7.09
CA SER A 85 -12.73 5.73 -6.99
C SER A 85 -13.36 7.08 -7.32
N MET A 86 -12.78 8.17 -6.86
CA MET A 86 -13.21 9.54 -7.17
C MET A 86 -13.12 9.81 -8.67
N ILE A 87 -11.96 9.53 -9.30
CA ILE A 87 -11.73 9.71 -10.72
C ILE A 87 -12.74 8.89 -11.54
N HIS A 88 -12.87 7.59 -11.24
CA HIS A 88 -13.79 6.71 -11.94
C HIS A 88 -15.24 7.20 -11.85
N LYS A 89 -15.67 7.64 -10.65
CA LYS A 89 -17.01 8.20 -10.46
C LYS A 89 -17.20 9.50 -11.26
N ALA A 90 -16.24 10.42 -11.21
CA ALA A 90 -16.30 11.69 -11.96
C ALA A 90 -16.43 11.43 -13.47
N MET A 91 -15.63 10.51 -14.04
CA MET A 91 -15.70 10.14 -15.43
C MET A 91 -17.03 9.47 -15.81
N THR A 92 -17.59 8.67 -14.90
CA THR A 92 -18.91 8.03 -15.11
C THR A 92 -20.04 9.06 -15.07
N GLU A 93 -20.03 10.00 -14.14
CA GLU A 93 -21.03 11.05 -14.03
C GLU A 93 -20.93 12.06 -15.20
N LEU A 94 -19.73 12.38 -15.66
CA LEU A 94 -19.53 13.23 -16.82
C LEU A 94 -20.28 12.70 -18.06
N ARG A 95 -20.21 11.38 -18.31
CA ARG A 95 -20.97 10.75 -19.40
C ARG A 95 -22.49 10.89 -19.24
N ARG A 96 -23.02 10.90 -18.03
CA ARG A 96 -24.47 11.07 -17.80
C ARG A 96 -24.97 12.44 -18.25
N VAL A 97 -24.11 13.45 -18.17
CA VAL A 97 -24.40 14.82 -18.59
C VAL A 97 -24.09 15.02 -20.07
N TYR A 98 -22.98 14.46 -20.53
CA TYR A 98 -22.48 14.60 -21.91
C TYR A 98 -22.30 13.22 -22.53
N ILE A 99 -23.26 12.81 -23.36
CA ILE A 99 -23.34 11.46 -23.92
C ILE A 99 -22.14 11.09 -24.82
N ASP A 100 -21.48 12.09 -25.40
CA ASP A 100 -20.32 11.93 -26.28
C ASP A 100 -19.04 11.51 -25.53
N TYR A 101 -19.01 11.65 -24.22
CA TYR A 101 -17.88 11.20 -23.41
C TYR A 101 -17.95 9.71 -23.13
N THR A 102 -16.87 9.00 -23.39
CA THR A 102 -16.69 7.60 -22.99
C THR A 102 -16.14 7.54 -21.57
N PRO A 103 -16.74 6.76 -20.64
CA PRO A 103 -16.16 6.58 -19.31
C PRO A 103 -14.76 5.97 -19.42
N ALA A 104 -13.81 6.49 -18.67
CA ALA A 104 -12.47 5.94 -18.63
C ALA A 104 -12.48 4.53 -17.99
N PRO A 105 -11.85 3.53 -18.62
CA PRO A 105 -11.65 2.22 -18.00
C PRO A 105 -10.89 2.31 -16.68
N MET A 106 -11.03 1.30 -15.80
CA MET A 106 -10.40 1.31 -14.48
C MET A 106 -8.86 1.44 -14.57
N CYS A 107 -8.23 0.79 -15.55
CA CYS A 107 -6.78 0.91 -15.78
C CYS A 107 -6.34 2.35 -16.10
N VAL A 108 -7.14 3.10 -16.87
CA VAL A 108 -6.89 4.53 -17.16
C VAL A 108 -7.09 5.37 -15.91
N CYS A 109 -8.13 5.09 -15.11
CA CYS A 109 -8.33 5.76 -13.82
C CYS A 109 -7.17 5.47 -12.84
N SER A 110 -6.62 4.25 -12.87
CA SER A 110 -5.41 3.90 -12.11
C SER A 110 -4.20 4.72 -12.56
N ALA A 111 -3.96 4.85 -13.87
CA ALA A 111 -2.90 5.69 -14.42
C ALA A 111 -3.05 7.16 -14.01
N MET A 112 -4.26 7.73 -14.11
CA MET A 112 -4.57 9.09 -13.68
C MET A 112 -4.28 9.26 -12.18
N SER A 113 -4.64 8.27 -11.35
CA SER A 113 -4.40 8.30 -9.91
C SER A 113 -2.92 8.22 -9.55
N GLN A 114 -2.12 7.47 -10.31
CA GLN A 114 -0.65 7.45 -10.14
C GLN A 114 -0.05 8.84 -10.40
N GLY A 115 -0.44 9.49 -11.48
CA GLY A 115 -0.03 10.85 -11.77
C GLY A 115 -0.44 11.84 -10.69
N TYR A 116 -1.70 11.78 -10.24
CA TYR A 116 -2.24 12.68 -9.23
C TYR A 116 -1.54 12.51 -7.87
N VAL A 117 -1.55 11.30 -7.31
CA VAL A 117 -0.96 11.01 -5.99
C VAL A 117 0.57 11.13 -6.04
N GLY A 118 1.19 10.59 -7.10
CA GLY A 118 2.63 10.66 -7.29
C GLY A 118 3.13 12.11 -7.41
N TYR A 119 2.40 12.98 -8.12
CA TYR A 119 2.70 14.40 -8.20
C TYR A 119 2.71 15.09 -6.82
N ASP A 120 1.69 14.83 -6.00
CA ASP A 120 1.61 15.43 -4.67
C ASP A 120 2.73 14.97 -3.74
N ILE A 121 3.04 13.65 -3.73
CA ILE A 121 4.16 13.10 -2.96
C ILE A 121 5.49 13.66 -3.46
N GLN A 122 5.71 13.65 -4.78
CA GLN A 122 6.93 14.15 -5.42
C GLN A 122 7.22 15.60 -5.03
N ASN A 123 6.23 16.48 -5.15
CA ASN A 123 6.38 17.89 -4.83
C ASN A 123 6.63 18.13 -3.35
N SER A 124 5.84 17.47 -2.49
CA SER A 124 5.97 17.64 -1.04
C SER A 124 7.31 17.11 -0.52
N LEU A 125 7.73 15.95 -1.00
CA LEU A 125 9.02 15.36 -0.60
C LEU A 125 10.20 16.20 -1.13
N ARG A 126 10.14 16.65 -2.39
CA ARG A 126 11.17 17.54 -2.94
C ARG A 126 11.29 18.82 -2.12
N ALA A 127 10.18 19.45 -1.75
CA ALA A 127 10.19 20.66 -0.95
C ALA A 127 10.78 20.42 0.45
N GLU A 128 10.42 19.30 1.09
CA GLU A 128 10.94 18.93 2.40
C GLU A 128 12.45 18.64 2.35
N LEU A 129 12.93 17.89 1.35
CA LEU A 129 14.36 17.60 1.18
C LEU A 129 15.16 18.90 0.97
N LEU A 130 14.67 19.81 0.12
CA LEU A 130 15.34 21.10 -0.11
C LEU A 130 15.37 21.96 1.16
N SER A 131 14.30 21.94 1.98
CA SER A 131 14.29 22.68 3.25
C SER A 131 15.33 22.16 4.26
N ARG A 132 15.74 20.88 4.12
CA ARG A 132 16.82 20.25 4.89
C ARG A 132 18.21 20.39 4.23
N GLY A 133 18.31 21.12 3.13
CA GLY A 133 19.58 21.26 2.38
C GLY A 133 19.95 20.01 1.55
N ILE A 134 19.03 19.09 1.33
CA ILE A 134 19.26 17.86 0.57
C ILE A 134 18.80 18.05 -0.88
N SER A 135 19.74 18.06 -1.82
CA SER A 135 19.45 18.14 -3.25
C SER A 135 19.38 16.73 -3.84
N LYS A 136 18.22 16.08 -3.73
CA LYS A 136 17.98 14.73 -4.25
C LYS A 136 16.78 14.73 -5.19
N PRO A 137 16.90 14.23 -6.43
CA PRO A 137 15.78 14.14 -7.36
C PRO A 137 14.72 13.19 -6.84
N VAL A 138 13.45 13.55 -7.04
CA VAL A 138 12.28 12.71 -6.76
C VAL A 138 11.49 12.58 -8.05
N SER A 139 11.27 11.37 -8.52
CA SER A 139 10.62 11.09 -9.81
C SER A 139 9.47 10.11 -9.66
N THR A 140 8.34 10.40 -10.30
CA THR A 140 7.19 9.50 -10.38
C THR A 140 7.18 8.79 -11.72
N ILE A 141 7.08 7.45 -11.71
CA ILE A 141 7.00 6.61 -12.89
C ILE A 141 5.59 6.03 -12.98
N LEU A 142 4.89 6.29 -14.09
CA LEU A 142 3.69 5.54 -14.41
C LEU A 142 4.07 4.08 -14.64
N THR A 143 3.50 3.20 -13.83
CA THR A 143 3.95 1.81 -13.77
C THR A 143 2.82 0.87 -14.13
N GLN A 144 3.06 0.04 -15.14
CA GLN A 144 2.20 -1.04 -15.58
C GLN A 144 2.64 -2.35 -14.92
N VAL A 145 1.67 -3.21 -14.63
CA VAL A 145 1.93 -4.51 -14.01
C VAL A 145 1.14 -5.57 -14.76
N THR A 146 1.82 -6.58 -15.27
CA THR A 146 1.19 -7.68 -16.00
C THR A 146 0.47 -8.61 -15.02
N VAL A 147 -0.67 -9.12 -15.44
CA VAL A 147 -1.50 -10.07 -14.72
C VAL A 147 -1.93 -11.22 -15.63
N ASP A 148 -2.18 -12.39 -15.04
CA ASP A 148 -2.70 -13.55 -15.77
C ASP A 148 -4.18 -13.29 -16.13
N PRO A 149 -4.57 -13.34 -17.41
CA PRO A 149 -5.97 -13.20 -17.83
C PRO A 149 -6.87 -14.33 -17.29
N TYR A 150 -6.30 -15.44 -16.85
CA TYR A 150 -6.99 -16.61 -16.30
C TYR A 150 -6.94 -16.68 -14.77
N ASP A 151 -6.42 -15.65 -14.09
CA ASP A 151 -6.43 -15.60 -12.63
C ASP A 151 -7.87 -15.73 -12.09
N GLU A 152 -8.05 -16.56 -11.06
CA GLU A 152 -9.36 -16.83 -10.44
C GLU A 152 -10.07 -15.55 -9.98
N ALA A 153 -9.30 -14.52 -9.61
CA ALA A 153 -9.85 -13.23 -9.21
C ALA A 153 -10.75 -12.58 -10.26
N PHE A 154 -10.59 -12.92 -11.55
CA PHE A 154 -11.48 -12.40 -12.60
C PHE A 154 -12.84 -13.10 -12.60
N TYR A 155 -12.92 -14.32 -12.13
CA TYR A 155 -14.15 -15.10 -12.03
C TYR A 155 -14.88 -14.89 -10.70
N GLU A 156 -14.11 -14.68 -9.62
CA GLU A 156 -14.63 -14.42 -8.26
C GLU A 156 -14.05 -13.11 -7.69
N PRO A 157 -14.53 -11.95 -8.16
CA PRO A 157 -14.05 -10.67 -7.67
C PRO A 157 -14.36 -10.45 -6.19
N THR A 158 -13.35 -10.15 -5.40
CA THR A 158 -13.48 -9.96 -3.95
C THR A 158 -13.00 -8.59 -3.45
N LYS A 159 -12.18 -7.88 -4.25
CA LYS A 159 -11.61 -6.60 -3.80
C LYS A 159 -12.64 -5.50 -3.78
N VAL A 160 -12.91 -5.01 -2.59
CA VAL A 160 -13.91 -3.97 -2.35
C VAL A 160 -13.39 -2.61 -2.81
N ILE A 161 -14.20 -1.90 -3.58
CA ILE A 161 -13.94 -0.53 -4.02
C ILE A 161 -15.14 0.38 -3.75
N GLY A 162 -14.89 1.69 -3.73
CA GLY A 162 -15.94 2.70 -3.59
C GLY A 162 -16.56 2.74 -2.18
N ARG A 163 -17.70 3.42 -2.07
CA ARG A 163 -18.47 3.59 -0.83
C ARG A 163 -19.61 2.57 -0.76
N TYR A 164 -20.22 2.47 0.42
CA TYR A 164 -21.48 1.75 0.57
C TYR A 164 -22.57 2.41 -0.27
N MET A 165 -23.44 1.60 -0.84
CA MET A 165 -24.58 2.01 -1.66
C MET A 165 -25.87 1.35 -1.18
N SER A 166 -27.01 1.90 -1.58
CA SER A 166 -28.34 1.33 -1.33
C SER A 166 -28.55 0.07 -2.17
N LYS A 167 -29.63 -0.66 -1.92
CA LYS A 167 -30.02 -1.83 -2.72
C LYS A 167 -30.36 -1.42 -4.16
N GLU A 168 -31.06 -0.31 -4.31
CA GLU A 168 -31.45 0.24 -5.62
C GLU A 168 -30.22 0.61 -6.48
N ASP A 169 -29.25 1.27 -5.85
CA ASP A 169 -27.98 1.60 -6.52
C ASP A 169 -27.20 0.34 -6.88
N ALA A 170 -27.20 -0.67 -6.01
CA ALA A 170 -26.55 -1.95 -6.24
C ALA A 170 -27.18 -2.69 -7.45
N GLU A 171 -28.50 -2.69 -7.58
CA GLU A 171 -29.20 -3.28 -8.73
C GLU A 171 -28.85 -2.56 -10.05
N ILE A 172 -28.65 -1.25 -10.01
CA ILE A 172 -28.19 -0.47 -11.16
C ILE A 172 -26.76 -0.87 -11.55
N GLU A 173 -25.87 -1.05 -10.58
CA GLU A 173 -24.49 -1.48 -10.85
C GLU A 173 -24.43 -2.90 -11.41
N ILE A 174 -25.23 -3.83 -10.89
CA ILE A 174 -25.34 -5.20 -11.40
C ILE A 174 -25.85 -5.20 -12.85
N LYS A 175 -26.88 -4.40 -13.17
CA LYS A 175 -27.37 -4.25 -14.56
C LYS A 175 -26.32 -3.70 -15.54
N LYS A 176 -25.32 -2.95 -15.04
CA LYS A 176 -24.17 -2.50 -15.82
C LYS A 176 -23.08 -3.57 -15.98
N GLY A 177 -23.27 -4.76 -15.40
CA GLY A 177 -22.29 -5.84 -15.41
C GLY A 177 -21.22 -5.75 -14.32
N ASN A 178 -21.40 -4.90 -13.31
CA ASN A 178 -20.50 -4.79 -12.17
C ASN A 178 -20.83 -5.83 -11.10
N TYR A 179 -19.81 -6.35 -10.44
CA TYR A 179 -19.96 -7.21 -9.27
C TYR A 179 -20.22 -6.38 -8.02
N VAL A 180 -21.17 -6.82 -7.22
CA VAL A 180 -21.59 -6.15 -5.96
C VAL A 180 -21.71 -7.18 -4.86
N LYS A 181 -21.20 -6.86 -3.67
CA LYS A 181 -21.31 -7.69 -2.46
C LYS A 181 -22.12 -6.98 -1.40
N GLU A 182 -23.05 -7.72 -0.76
CA GLU A 182 -23.82 -7.25 0.38
C GLU A 182 -23.00 -7.35 1.67
N TYR A 183 -23.13 -6.33 2.51
CA TYR A 183 -22.59 -6.29 3.86
C TYR A 183 -23.75 -6.07 4.83
N PRO A 184 -24.18 -7.10 5.59
CA PRO A 184 -25.33 -7.04 6.46
C PRO A 184 -25.27 -5.83 7.40
N GLY A 185 -26.35 -5.04 7.44
CA GLY A 185 -26.46 -3.84 8.26
C GLY A 185 -25.67 -2.61 7.77
N LYS A 186 -24.88 -2.72 6.68
CA LYS A 186 -24.09 -1.62 6.14
C LYS A 186 -24.46 -1.26 4.70
N GLY A 187 -25.15 -2.14 3.98
CA GLY A 187 -25.51 -1.95 2.57
C GLY A 187 -24.62 -2.73 1.62
N PHE A 188 -24.47 -2.25 0.40
CA PHE A 188 -23.78 -2.92 -0.69
C PHE A 188 -22.49 -2.21 -1.08
N ARG A 189 -21.51 -2.95 -1.55
CA ARG A 189 -20.27 -2.38 -2.13
C ARG A 189 -19.90 -3.08 -3.44
N ARG A 190 -19.36 -2.29 -4.35
CA ARG A 190 -18.80 -2.84 -5.57
C ARG A 190 -17.52 -3.63 -5.26
N VAL A 191 -17.34 -4.75 -5.94
CA VAL A 191 -16.12 -5.55 -5.89
C VAL A 191 -15.54 -5.67 -7.30
N VAL A 192 -14.23 -5.77 -7.37
CA VAL A 192 -13.46 -5.93 -8.61
C VAL A 192 -12.45 -7.05 -8.48
N ALA A 193 -11.97 -7.55 -9.60
CA ALA A 193 -10.88 -8.50 -9.63
C ALA A 193 -9.61 -7.91 -9.00
N ALA A 194 -8.87 -8.74 -8.26
CA ALA A 194 -7.57 -8.38 -7.71
C ALA A 194 -6.57 -9.51 -8.00
N PRO A 195 -6.16 -9.68 -9.28
CA PRO A 195 -5.24 -10.73 -9.68
C PRO A 195 -3.85 -10.50 -9.08
N LYS A 196 -3.07 -11.59 -9.00
CA LYS A 196 -1.68 -11.53 -8.54
C LYS A 196 -0.80 -10.82 -9.58
N PRO A 197 0.13 -9.96 -9.14
CA PRO A 197 1.09 -9.33 -10.04
C PRO A 197 2.09 -10.38 -10.58
N ILE A 198 2.33 -10.34 -11.91
CA ILE A 198 3.35 -11.19 -12.56
C ILE A 198 4.65 -10.41 -12.72
N ASP A 199 4.64 -9.33 -13.52
CA ASP A 199 5.83 -8.54 -13.78
C ASP A 199 5.54 -7.04 -13.77
N ILE A 200 6.56 -6.26 -13.37
CA ILE A 200 6.57 -4.80 -13.41
C ILE A 200 7.20 -4.38 -14.73
N VAL A 201 6.43 -3.82 -15.64
CA VAL A 201 6.89 -3.50 -17.01
C VAL A 201 8.04 -2.51 -17.00
N GLU A 202 7.96 -1.46 -16.18
CA GLU A 202 8.96 -0.40 -16.09
C GLU A 202 10.08 -0.67 -15.08
N ILE A 203 10.31 -1.92 -14.67
CA ILE A 203 11.28 -2.26 -13.60
C ILE A 203 12.70 -1.79 -13.88
N GLU A 204 13.15 -1.85 -15.14
CA GLU A 204 14.51 -1.41 -15.50
C GLU A 204 14.66 0.11 -15.43
N ALA A 205 13.60 0.88 -15.78
CA ALA A 205 13.61 2.32 -15.60
C ALA A 205 13.64 2.70 -14.10
N ILE A 206 12.82 2.01 -13.28
CA ILE A 206 12.81 2.19 -11.83
C ILE A 206 14.18 1.89 -11.23
N ARG A 207 14.79 0.76 -11.63
CA ARG A 207 16.14 0.35 -11.17
C ARG A 207 17.19 1.38 -11.53
N THR A 208 17.22 1.84 -12.78
CA THR A 208 18.19 2.83 -13.28
C THR A 208 18.13 4.13 -12.48
N LEU A 209 16.95 4.65 -12.21
CA LEU A 209 16.79 5.87 -11.42
C LEU A 209 17.18 5.65 -9.95
N ALA A 210 16.79 4.51 -9.36
CA ALA A 210 17.17 4.17 -8.00
C ALA A 210 18.70 4.04 -7.87
N GLU A 211 19.37 3.37 -8.80
CA GLU A 211 20.84 3.24 -8.82
C GLU A 211 21.56 4.57 -9.05
N ALA A 212 20.91 5.53 -9.72
CA ALA A 212 21.37 6.91 -9.82
C ALA A 212 21.07 7.75 -8.56
N ASP A 213 20.76 7.10 -7.44
CA ASP A 213 20.48 7.71 -6.14
C ASP A 213 19.28 8.68 -6.14
N GLN A 214 18.32 8.50 -7.05
CA GLN A 214 17.07 9.24 -7.02
C GLN A 214 16.05 8.55 -6.08
N VAL A 215 15.14 9.32 -5.52
CA VAL A 215 13.94 8.77 -4.90
C VAL A 215 12.92 8.48 -6.01
N VAL A 216 12.47 7.24 -6.09
CA VAL A 216 11.55 6.80 -7.15
C VAL A 216 10.18 6.48 -6.55
N ILE A 217 9.12 7.07 -7.10
CA ILE A 217 7.73 6.73 -6.78
C ILE A 217 7.21 5.86 -7.92
N ALA A 218 6.88 4.61 -7.63
CA ALA A 218 6.48 3.63 -8.64
C ALA A 218 5.37 2.69 -8.14
N CYS A 219 4.73 1.97 -9.04
CA CYS A 219 3.67 1.00 -8.73
C CYS A 219 2.52 1.58 -7.89
N GLY A 220 2.22 2.87 -8.02
CA GLY A 220 1.15 3.51 -7.27
C GLY A 220 -0.18 2.80 -7.45
N GLY A 221 -0.91 2.56 -6.33
CA GLY A 221 -2.18 1.85 -6.32
C GLY A 221 -2.11 0.37 -6.69
N GLY A 222 -0.91 -0.22 -6.66
CA GLY A 222 -0.66 -1.60 -7.11
C GLY A 222 -0.15 -1.69 -8.55
N GLY A 223 -0.02 -0.57 -9.25
CA GLY A 223 0.29 -0.53 -10.68
C GLY A 223 -0.95 -0.45 -11.56
N ILE A 224 -0.76 -0.19 -12.85
CA ILE A 224 -1.80 -0.23 -13.87
C ILE A 224 -1.88 -1.69 -14.34
N PRO A 225 -2.98 -2.42 -14.07
CA PRO A 225 -3.08 -3.82 -14.46
C PRO A 225 -3.21 -3.94 -15.98
N VAL A 226 -2.34 -4.75 -16.58
CA VAL A 226 -2.32 -5.00 -18.03
C VAL A 226 -2.17 -6.49 -18.33
N ILE A 227 -2.71 -6.91 -19.47
CA ILE A 227 -2.59 -8.25 -20.03
C ILE A 227 -1.74 -8.16 -21.29
N GLU A 228 -0.73 -9.00 -21.39
CA GLU A 228 0.05 -9.14 -22.61
C GLU A 228 -0.76 -9.80 -23.72
N GLN A 229 -0.84 -9.15 -24.88
CA GLN A 229 -1.44 -9.70 -26.09
C GLN A 229 -0.49 -9.50 -27.27
N GLN A 230 0.26 -10.53 -27.63
CA GLN A 230 1.32 -10.47 -28.65
C GLN A 230 2.37 -9.39 -28.32
N HIS A 231 2.32 -8.24 -28.97
CA HIS A 231 3.26 -7.13 -28.80
C HIS A 231 2.62 -5.92 -28.12
N ALA A 232 1.39 -6.03 -27.63
CA ALA A 232 0.65 -4.94 -27.02
C ALA A 232 0.27 -5.26 -25.57
N LEU A 233 0.22 -4.23 -24.75
CA LEU A 233 -0.32 -4.30 -23.41
C LEU A 233 -1.76 -3.78 -23.42
N LYS A 234 -2.71 -4.61 -23.03
CA LYS A 234 -4.12 -4.25 -22.92
C LYS A 234 -4.49 -4.05 -21.44
N GLY A 235 -5.05 -2.89 -21.11
CA GLY A 235 -5.53 -2.62 -19.76
C GLY A 235 -6.57 -3.64 -19.28
N ALA A 236 -6.38 -4.19 -18.10
CA ALA A 236 -7.30 -5.10 -17.45
C ALA A 236 -8.32 -4.37 -16.58
N SER A 237 -9.56 -4.91 -16.49
CA SER A 237 -10.59 -4.38 -15.59
C SER A 237 -10.40 -4.97 -14.18
N ALA A 238 -9.31 -4.59 -13.53
CA ALA A 238 -8.86 -5.11 -12.25
C ALA A 238 -8.17 -4.03 -11.42
N VAL A 239 -7.85 -4.34 -10.19
CA VAL A 239 -6.89 -3.60 -9.36
C VAL A 239 -5.87 -4.61 -8.81
N ILE A 240 -4.67 -4.15 -8.47
CA ILE A 240 -3.64 -5.01 -7.89
C ILE A 240 -3.48 -4.66 -6.41
N GLU A 241 -3.25 -5.67 -5.59
CA GLU A 241 -3.04 -5.47 -4.15
C GLU A 241 -1.72 -4.74 -3.92
N LYS A 242 -1.80 -3.55 -3.31
CA LYS A 242 -0.66 -2.66 -3.09
C LYS A 242 0.48 -3.34 -2.31
N ASP A 243 0.14 -4.11 -1.28
CA ASP A 243 1.16 -4.74 -0.44
C ASP A 243 1.86 -5.89 -1.19
N ALA A 244 1.14 -6.66 -2.02
CA ALA A 244 1.72 -7.67 -2.89
C ALA A 244 2.72 -7.09 -3.90
N ILE A 245 2.35 -5.97 -4.55
CA ILE A 245 3.28 -5.31 -5.48
C ILE A 245 4.46 -4.65 -4.77
N ALA A 246 4.29 -4.17 -3.53
CA ALA A 246 5.39 -3.63 -2.73
C ALA A 246 6.43 -4.73 -2.43
N GLY A 247 5.99 -5.93 -2.06
CA GLY A 247 6.85 -7.09 -1.88
C GLY A 247 7.56 -7.49 -3.17
N LYS A 248 6.82 -7.58 -4.29
CA LYS A 248 7.43 -7.87 -5.60
C LYS A 248 8.46 -6.82 -6.02
N LEU A 249 8.14 -5.53 -5.88
CA LEU A 249 9.07 -4.44 -6.21
C LEU A 249 10.35 -4.52 -5.36
N ALA A 250 10.23 -4.88 -4.07
CA ALA A 250 11.37 -5.07 -3.20
C ALA A 250 12.24 -6.27 -3.62
N VAL A 251 11.61 -7.36 -4.09
CA VAL A 251 12.32 -8.51 -4.67
C VAL A 251 13.03 -8.11 -5.95
N ASP A 252 12.33 -7.51 -6.91
CA ASP A 252 12.85 -7.19 -8.24
C ASP A 252 13.99 -6.17 -8.19
N LEU A 253 13.98 -5.24 -7.23
CA LEU A 253 15.05 -4.28 -6.97
C LEU A 253 16.16 -4.84 -6.05
N ASN A 254 16.02 -6.08 -5.56
CA ASN A 254 16.92 -6.70 -4.60
C ASN A 254 17.19 -5.78 -3.39
N CYS A 255 16.10 -5.30 -2.77
CA CYS A 255 16.15 -4.42 -1.63
C CYS A 255 16.60 -5.15 -0.35
N ASP A 256 17.19 -4.41 0.57
CA ASP A 256 17.60 -4.91 1.88
C ASP A 256 16.42 -4.93 2.87
N GLU A 257 15.42 -4.07 2.64
CA GLU A 257 14.28 -3.94 3.53
C GLU A 257 13.01 -3.52 2.79
N LEU A 258 11.88 -4.06 3.23
CA LEU A 258 10.53 -3.60 2.90
C LEU A 258 9.93 -2.91 4.13
N ILE A 259 9.57 -1.62 4.00
CA ILE A 259 8.89 -0.87 5.06
C ILE A 259 7.42 -0.70 4.68
N ILE A 260 6.52 -1.20 5.52
CA ILE A 260 5.07 -1.06 5.31
C ILE A 260 4.52 -0.09 6.34
N LEU A 261 4.09 1.08 5.86
CA LEU A 261 3.48 2.12 6.71
C LEU A 261 1.97 1.94 6.74
N THR A 262 1.42 1.89 7.94
CA THR A 262 0.02 1.58 8.21
C THR A 262 -0.53 2.44 9.37
N ALA A 263 -1.83 2.34 9.68
CA ALA A 263 -2.50 3.09 10.73
C ALA A 263 -2.08 2.69 12.16
N VAL A 264 -1.58 1.47 12.32
CA VAL A 264 -1.20 0.94 13.63
C VAL A 264 0.30 1.01 13.85
N ASP A 265 0.72 1.18 15.10
CA ASP A 265 2.12 1.39 15.45
C ASP A 265 2.97 0.12 15.34
N CYS A 266 2.36 -1.05 15.47
CA CYS A 266 2.96 -2.36 15.27
C CYS A 266 1.90 -3.42 14.95
N VAL A 267 2.32 -4.63 14.64
CA VAL A 267 1.42 -5.78 14.50
C VAL A 267 1.01 -6.29 15.88
N TYR A 268 -0.22 -6.75 16.00
CA TYR A 268 -0.75 -7.29 17.26
C TYR A 268 -1.25 -8.72 17.05
N LYS A 269 -1.04 -9.55 18.05
CA LYS A 269 -1.74 -10.81 18.24
C LYS A 269 -3.10 -10.53 18.91
N ASP A 270 -4.13 -11.30 18.57
CA ASP A 270 -5.49 -11.20 19.11
C ASP A 270 -6.07 -9.75 19.03
N PHE A 271 -5.82 -9.05 17.93
CA PHE A 271 -6.20 -7.65 17.75
C PHE A 271 -7.68 -7.39 18.04
N GLY A 272 -7.96 -6.34 18.81
CA GLY A 272 -9.32 -5.95 19.19
C GLY A 272 -9.95 -6.81 20.33
N SER A 273 -9.23 -7.79 20.87
CA SER A 273 -9.64 -8.59 22.02
C SER A 273 -9.02 -8.10 23.34
N LEU A 274 -9.52 -8.61 24.47
CA LEU A 274 -8.91 -8.36 25.78
C LEU A 274 -7.51 -8.99 25.94
N ARG A 275 -7.11 -9.88 25.02
CA ARG A 275 -5.79 -10.56 25.00
C ARG A 275 -4.84 -9.92 23.98
N GLN A 276 -5.24 -8.81 23.38
CA GLN A 276 -4.40 -8.10 22.41
C GLN A 276 -3.00 -7.86 22.97
N ALA A 277 -1.99 -8.32 22.24
CA ALA A 277 -0.59 -8.15 22.60
C ALA A 277 0.23 -7.65 21.38
N PRO A 278 1.10 -6.65 21.54
CA PRO A 278 1.96 -6.18 20.48
C PRO A 278 3.07 -7.18 20.18
N ILE A 279 3.40 -7.33 18.90
CA ILE A 279 4.49 -8.16 18.41
C ILE A 279 5.66 -7.24 18.03
N ALA A 280 6.76 -7.30 18.78
CA ALA A 280 7.97 -6.51 18.47
C ALA A 280 8.73 -7.09 17.28
N SER A 281 8.88 -8.41 17.25
CA SER A 281 9.53 -9.12 16.16
C SER A 281 8.94 -10.51 16.01
N MET A 282 9.03 -11.05 14.79
CA MET A 282 8.71 -12.43 14.50
C MET A 282 9.59 -12.92 13.34
N ASN A 283 9.85 -14.21 13.29
CA ASN A 283 10.51 -14.82 12.15
C ASN A 283 9.49 -15.27 11.09
N LEU A 284 10.00 -15.66 9.92
CA LEU A 284 9.18 -16.11 8.79
C LEU A 284 8.26 -17.28 9.14
N GLN A 285 8.72 -18.22 9.97
CA GLN A 285 7.93 -19.38 10.38
C GLN A 285 6.78 -18.96 11.31
N GLU A 286 7.04 -18.08 12.28
CA GLU A 286 6.02 -17.52 13.16
C GLU A 286 4.98 -16.72 12.40
N ALA A 287 5.41 -15.93 11.39
CA ALA A 287 4.49 -15.18 10.53
C ALA A 287 3.52 -16.12 9.79
N LYS A 288 4.04 -17.21 9.19
CA LYS A 288 3.22 -18.24 8.53
C LYS A 288 2.27 -18.95 9.50
N GLN A 289 2.76 -19.26 10.70
CA GLN A 289 1.92 -19.85 11.73
C GLN A 289 0.77 -18.93 12.12
N TYR A 290 1.03 -17.65 12.37
CA TYR A 290 -0.02 -16.67 12.72
C TYR A 290 -1.03 -16.44 11.59
N ILE A 291 -0.59 -16.52 10.33
CA ILE A 291 -1.51 -16.53 9.17
C ILE A 291 -2.45 -17.76 9.26
N SER A 292 -1.90 -18.95 9.47
CA SER A 292 -2.68 -20.18 9.55
C SER A 292 -3.64 -20.24 10.74
N GLU A 293 -3.28 -19.56 11.84
CA GLU A 293 -4.14 -19.39 13.03
C GLU A 293 -5.22 -18.31 12.85
N GLY A 294 -5.24 -17.58 11.71
CA GLY A 294 -6.21 -16.52 11.44
C GLY A 294 -6.03 -15.28 12.34
N GLN A 295 -4.82 -15.00 12.79
CA GLN A 295 -4.52 -13.88 13.68
C GLN A 295 -4.70 -12.50 13.02
N PHE A 296 -4.68 -12.43 11.68
CA PHE A 296 -4.67 -11.18 10.95
C PHE A 296 -5.97 -10.96 10.17
N GLU A 297 -6.52 -9.75 10.27
CA GLU A 297 -7.74 -9.37 9.54
C GLU A 297 -7.50 -9.36 8.03
N ALA A 298 -8.35 -10.08 7.28
CA ALA A 298 -8.21 -10.33 5.84
C ALA A 298 -8.17 -9.06 4.96
N GLY A 299 -8.79 -7.98 5.40
CA GLY A 299 -8.89 -6.73 4.61
C GLY A 299 -7.78 -5.71 4.90
N THR A 300 -6.98 -5.91 5.94
CA THR A 300 -6.09 -4.87 6.47
C THR A 300 -4.67 -5.40 6.75
N MET A 301 -4.48 -6.21 7.77
CA MET A 301 -3.16 -6.68 8.20
C MET A 301 -2.69 -7.92 7.43
N LEU A 302 -3.58 -8.86 7.13
CA LEU A 302 -3.22 -10.11 6.45
C LEU A 302 -2.45 -9.88 5.14
N PRO A 303 -2.88 -9.01 4.20
CA PRO A 303 -2.13 -8.78 2.97
C PRO A 303 -0.70 -8.24 3.19
N LYS A 304 -0.48 -7.53 4.29
CA LYS A 304 0.85 -6.99 4.65
C LYS A 304 1.79 -8.09 5.12
N ILE A 305 1.28 -9.01 5.93
CA ILE A 305 2.06 -10.15 6.41
C ILE A 305 2.32 -11.14 5.27
N GLU A 306 1.35 -11.39 4.39
CA GLU A 306 1.54 -12.21 3.18
C GLU A 306 2.62 -11.63 2.28
N ALA A 307 2.58 -10.32 2.01
CA ALA A 307 3.61 -9.63 1.24
C ALA A 307 5.00 -9.70 1.90
N ALA A 308 5.04 -9.63 3.24
CA ALA A 308 6.28 -9.81 3.99
C ALA A 308 6.84 -11.23 3.85
N VAL A 309 5.98 -12.25 3.94
CA VAL A 309 6.35 -13.67 3.75
C VAL A 309 6.88 -13.88 2.32
N ASP A 310 6.13 -13.43 1.30
CA ASP A 310 6.52 -13.59 -0.11
C ASP A 310 7.86 -12.91 -0.43
N TYR A 311 8.13 -11.75 0.18
CA TYR A 311 9.39 -11.06 0.03
C TYR A 311 10.54 -11.81 0.70
N LEU A 312 10.38 -12.22 1.96
CA LEU A 312 11.44 -12.87 2.74
C LEU A 312 11.80 -14.28 2.22
N GLU A 313 10.84 -15.00 1.63
CA GLU A 313 11.11 -16.28 0.96
C GLU A 313 12.07 -16.13 -0.23
N LYS A 314 11.97 -15.01 -0.95
CA LYS A 314 12.79 -14.71 -2.14
C LYS A 314 14.07 -13.96 -1.81
N VAL A 315 14.10 -13.22 -0.69
CA VAL A 315 15.25 -12.43 -0.23
C VAL A 315 15.63 -12.84 1.21
N PRO A 316 16.34 -13.97 1.39
CA PRO A 316 16.64 -14.52 2.73
C PRO A 316 17.52 -13.61 3.61
N ARG A 317 18.13 -12.59 3.07
CA ARG A 317 18.89 -11.57 3.82
C ARG A 317 18.06 -10.32 4.14
N GLY A 318 16.85 -10.24 3.61
CA GLY A 318 15.96 -9.11 3.76
C GLY A 318 15.36 -8.97 5.15
N SER A 319 14.64 -7.88 5.36
CA SER A 319 13.79 -7.67 6.53
C SER A 319 12.54 -6.91 6.14
N VAL A 320 11.47 -7.07 6.93
CA VAL A 320 10.26 -6.28 6.78
C VAL A 320 10.00 -5.53 8.07
N LEU A 321 9.75 -4.23 7.96
CA LEU A 321 9.37 -3.38 9.08
C LEU A 321 7.94 -2.88 8.88
N ILE A 322 7.05 -3.18 9.82
CA ILE A 322 5.66 -2.69 9.80
C ILE A 322 5.49 -1.71 10.95
N THR A 323 5.09 -0.46 10.62
CA THR A 323 4.93 0.61 11.61
C THR A 323 3.98 1.69 11.10
N SER A 324 3.68 2.68 11.95
CA SER A 324 2.96 3.89 11.54
C SER A 324 3.91 5.00 11.09
N MET A 325 3.37 5.96 10.32
CA MET A 325 4.12 7.16 9.90
C MET A 325 4.73 7.92 11.07
N LYS A 326 4.02 7.97 12.19
CA LYS A 326 4.44 8.67 13.40
C LYS A 326 5.74 8.12 13.99
N TYR A 327 5.94 6.81 13.88
CA TYR A 327 7.05 6.11 14.54
C TYR A 327 8.15 5.65 13.60
N ILE A 328 8.10 5.98 12.30
CA ILE A 328 9.08 5.50 11.32
C ILE A 328 10.53 5.78 11.73
N LYS A 329 10.82 6.98 12.23
CA LYS A 329 12.16 7.39 12.68
C LYS A 329 12.68 6.56 13.85
N ASP A 330 11.81 6.18 14.77
CA ASP A 330 12.14 5.32 15.90
C ASP A 330 12.16 3.85 15.49
N ALA A 331 11.29 3.45 14.58
CA ALA A 331 11.16 2.08 14.10
C ALA A 331 12.42 1.61 13.34
N VAL A 332 12.99 2.44 12.47
CA VAL A 332 14.25 2.11 11.76
C VAL A 332 15.46 2.01 12.70
N LYS A 333 15.34 2.54 13.93
CA LYS A 333 16.31 2.43 15.02
C LYS A 333 16.01 1.28 16.01
N GLY A 334 15.00 0.45 15.70
CA GLY A 334 14.61 -0.68 16.56
C GLY A 334 13.79 -0.31 17.80
N LYS A 335 13.26 0.92 17.88
CA LYS A 335 12.56 1.42 19.08
C LYS A 335 11.04 1.32 18.98
N ALA A 336 10.49 1.00 17.80
CA ALA A 336 9.06 0.88 17.54
C ALA A 336 8.81 -0.04 16.36
N GLY A 337 7.52 -0.37 16.09
CA GLY A 337 7.14 -1.20 14.96
C GLY A 337 7.25 -2.70 15.21
N THR A 338 7.01 -3.49 14.19
CA THR A 338 7.24 -4.94 14.14
C THR A 338 8.27 -5.26 13.08
N LEU A 339 9.35 -5.91 13.48
CA LEU A 339 10.38 -6.42 12.58
C LEU A 339 10.06 -7.88 12.22
N ILE A 340 10.01 -8.21 10.92
CA ILE A 340 9.90 -9.59 10.44
C ILE A 340 11.21 -9.96 9.75
N ILE A 341 11.78 -11.08 10.13
CA ILE A 341 13.06 -11.58 9.63
C ILE A 341 12.92 -12.99 9.08
N PRO A 342 13.85 -13.49 8.27
CA PRO A 342 13.86 -14.87 7.75
C PRO A 342 13.85 -15.93 8.82
#